data_1a44d0ba183563bcbc78c3081039aba0
#
_entry.id   1a44d0ba183563bcbc78c3081039aba0
#
_cell.length_a   1.000
_cell.length_b   1.000
_cell.length_c   1.000
_cell.angle_alpha   90.00
_cell.angle_beta   90.00
_cell.angle_gamma   90.00
#
_symmetry.space_group_name_H-M   'P 1'
#
loop_
_entity.id
_entity.type
_entity.pdbx_description
1 polymer ?
#
loop_
_entity_poly.entity_id
_entity_poly.type
_entity_poly.pdbx_seq_one_letter_code
_entity_poly.pdbx_strand_id
1 'polypeptide(L)'
;EVLQNFQYHREFIEGNNWALEFSAEVGGKSVKGIDLIQFDENGEIINFEILIRPLSGLIALGEDMNRRFADAGKFTKPLIK
;
A
#
# COMPACT_ATOMS: atom_id res chain seq x y z
N GLU A 1 -8.72 -4.52 -11.01
CA GLU A 1 -8.02 -4.42 -9.73
C GLU A 1 -6.59 -3.96 -9.90
N VAL A 2 -6.13 -3.09 -9.03
CA VAL A 2 -4.80 -2.52 -9.15
C VAL A 2 -3.72 -3.58 -8.92
N LEU A 3 -3.89 -4.35 -7.83
CA LEU A 3 -2.93 -5.36 -7.42
C LEU A 3 -3.46 -6.73 -7.73
N GLN A 4 -2.63 -7.55 -8.35
CA GLN A 4 -2.97 -8.94 -8.68
C GLN A 4 -2.09 -9.87 -7.88
N ASN A 5 -2.60 -11.06 -7.58
CA ASN A 5 -1.87 -12.09 -6.83
C ASN A 5 -1.30 -11.56 -5.53
N PHE A 6 -2.11 -10.76 -4.84
CA PHE A 6 -1.72 -10.11 -3.60
C PHE A 6 -1.60 -11.14 -2.48
N GLN A 7 -0.48 -11.11 -1.75
CA GLN A 7 -0.26 -12.00 -0.61
C GLN A 7 0.46 -11.24 0.49
N TYR A 8 -0.02 -11.38 1.72
CA TYR A 8 0.73 -10.97 2.88
C TYR A 8 1.67 -12.09 3.30
N HIS A 9 2.89 -11.75 3.72
CA HIS A 9 3.89 -12.71 4.12
C HIS A 9 4.19 -12.64 5.62
N ARG A 10 4.56 -11.45 6.10
CA ARG A 10 4.89 -11.27 7.50
C ARG A 10 4.13 -10.10 8.08
N GLU A 11 3.80 -10.23 9.36
CA GLU A 11 3.09 -9.19 10.09
C GLU A 11 3.87 -8.86 11.34
N PHE A 12 4.10 -7.58 11.57
CA PHE A 12 4.77 -7.09 12.77
C PHE A 12 3.83 -6.09 13.42
N ILE A 13 3.38 -6.44 14.63
CA ILE A 13 2.37 -5.65 15.31
C ILE A 13 2.91 -5.24 16.67
N GLU A 14 2.89 -3.93 16.94
CA GLU A 14 3.26 -3.39 18.24
C GLU A 14 2.23 -2.36 18.64
N GLY A 15 1.36 -2.72 19.59
CA GLY A 15 0.28 -1.85 20.00
C GLY A 15 -0.60 -1.48 18.82
N ASN A 16 -0.70 -0.19 18.54
CA ASN A 16 -1.52 0.31 17.45
C ASN A 16 -0.75 0.52 16.17
N ASN A 17 0.48 0.02 16.10
CA ASN A 17 1.33 0.16 14.92
C ASN A 17 1.52 -1.18 14.25
N TRP A 18 1.16 -1.27 12.98
CA TRP A 18 1.24 -2.50 12.21
C TRP A 18 2.15 -2.32 11.02
N ALA A 19 2.96 -3.34 10.74
CA ALA A 19 3.75 -3.40 9.52
C ALA A 19 3.42 -4.72 8.83
N LEU A 20 2.86 -4.66 7.63
CA LEU A 20 2.41 -5.84 6.89
C LEU A 20 3.20 -5.96 5.61
N GLU A 21 4.04 -7.00 5.53
CA GLU A 21 4.83 -7.26 4.33
C GLU A 21 3.97 -7.99 3.31
N PHE A 22 4.03 -7.53 2.06
CA PHE A 22 3.23 -8.14 1.01
C PHE A 22 4.02 -8.30 -0.28
N SER A 23 3.50 -9.13 -1.16
CA SER A 23 3.93 -9.18 -2.55
C SER A 23 2.70 -9.15 -3.44
N ALA A 24 2.88 -8.67 -4.66
CA ALA A 24 1.78 -8.55 -5.60
C ALA A 24 2.34 -8.35 -7.01
N GLU A 25 1.45 -8.23 -7.97
CA GLU A 25 1.79 -7.90 -9.35
C GLU A 25 1.02 -6.67 -9.77
N VAL A 26 1.69 -5.79 -10.48
CA VAL A 26 1.09 -4.58 -11.03
C VAL A 26 1.51 -4.48 -12.48
N GLY A 27 0.53 -4.58 -13.39
CA GLY A 27 0.82 -4.49 -14.82
C GLY A 27 1.83 -5.52 -15.28
N GLY A 28 1.77 -6.73 -14.74
CA GLY A 28 2.69 -7.81 -15.10
C GLY A 28 4.04 -7.76 -14.43
N LYS A 29 4.26 -6.80 -13.54
CA LYS A 29 5.52 -6.67 -12.80
C LYS A 29 5.34 -7.09 -11.36
N SER A 30 6.30 -7.86 -10.85
CA SER A 30 6.30 -8.28 -9.44
C SER A 30 6.78 -7.15 -8.56
N VAL A 31 6.05 -6.91 -7.47
CA VAL A 31 6.42 -5.90 -6.49
C VAL A 31 6.41 -6.53 -5.10
N LYS A 32 7.21 -5.96 -4.21
CA LYS A 32 7.16 -6.26 -2.78
C LYS A 32 7.06 -4.95 -2.01
N GLY A 33 6.35 -5.00 -0.89
CA GLY A 33 6.24 -3.80 -0.11
C GLY A 33 5.87 -4.07 1.33
N ILE A 34 5.74 -2.98 2.06
CA ILE A 34 5.32 -3.00 3.45
C ILE A 34 4.27 -1.91 3.63
N ASP A 35 3.13 -2.28 4.18
CA ASP A 35 2.13 -1.34 4.65
C ASP A 35 2.45 -0.98 6.08
N LEU A 36 2.66 0.29 6.35
CA LEU A 36 2.84 0.79 7.72
C LEU A 36 1.56 1.50 8.12
N ILE A 37 0.88 0.97 9.12
CA ILE A 37 -0.43 1.46 9.51
C ILE A 37 -0.42 1.82 10.98
N GLN A 38 -0.94 3.00 11.30
CA GLN A 38 -1.10 3.42 12.68
C GLN A 38 -2.59 3.64 12.96
N PHE A 39 -3.08 3.06 14.04
CA PHE A 39 -4.47 3.19 14.46
C PHE A 39 -4.57 4.07 15.69
N ASP A 40 -5.73 4.71 15.87
CA ASP A 40 -6.03 5.41 17.09
C ASP A 40 -6.68 4.46 18.11
N GLU A 41 -7.12 5.01 19.24
CA GLU A 41 -7.72 4.21 20.32
C GLU A 41 -9.03 3.54 19.89
N ASN A 42 -9.68 4.08 18.89
CA ASN A 42 -10.96 3.56 18.41
C ASN A 42 -10.80 2.57 17.26
N GLY A 43 -9.56 2.25 16.89
CA GLY A 43 -9.29 1.33 15.80
C GLY A 43 -9.37 1.98 14.43
N GLU A 44 -9.40 3.31 14.37
CA GLU A 44 -9.41 4.02 13.09
C GLU A 44 -7.99 4.31 12.62
N ILE A 45 -7.77 4.24 11.31
CA ILE A 45 -6.45 4.50 10.74
C ILE A 45 -6.18 6.00 10.78
N ILE A 46 -5.06 6.37 11.42
CA ILE A 46 -4.64 7.77 11.50
C ILE A 46 -3.37 8.03 10.70
N ASN A 47 -2.67 6.97 10.26
CA ASN A 47 -1.51 7.11 9.42
C ASN A 47 -1.35 5.86 8.58
N PHE A 48 -1.04 6.04 7.30
CA PHE A 48 -0.86 4.94 6.37
C PHE A 48 0.28 5.28 5.42
N GLU A 49 1.30 4.41 5.37
CA GLU A 49 2.41 4.53 4.45
C GLU A 49 2.58 3.22 3.70
N ILE A 50 2.96 3.32 2.44
CA ILE A 50 3.31 2.16 1.65
C ILE A 50 4.73 2.34 1.13
N LEU A 51 5.58 1.35 1.41
CA LEU A 51 6.94 1.28 0.90
C LEU A 51 6.98 0.16 -0.11
N ILE A 52 7.33 0.44 -1.35
CA ILE A 52 7.27 -0.54 -2.43
C ILE A 52 8.57 -0.53 -3.21
N ARG A 53 9.00 -1.70 -3.62
CA ARG A 53 10.12 -1.88 -4.52
C ARG A 53 9.78 -2.91 -5.59
N PRO A 54 10.36 -2.87 -6.78
CA PRO A 54 11.26 -1.83 -7.27
C PRO A 54 10.52 -0.55 -7.65
N LEU A 55 11.27 0.49 -7.96
CA LEU A 55 10.70 1.79 -8.30
C LEU A 55 9.70 1.71 -9.45
N SER A 56 9.96 0.88 -10.43
CA SER A 56 9.04 0.73 -11.56
C SER A 56 7.67 0.24 -11.11
N GLY A 57 7.62 -0.63 -10.11
CA GLY A 57 6.37 -1.11 -9.54
C GLY A 57 5.64 0.00 -8.79
N LEU A 58 6.38 0.82 -8.06
CA LEU A 58 5.80 1.94 -7.33
C LEU A 58 5.18 2.95 -8.27
N ILE A 59 5.85 3.26 -9.37
CA ILE A 59 5.33 4.20 -10.36
C ILE A 59 4.04 3.66 -10.98
N ALA A 60 4.05 2.40 -11.39
CA ALA A 60 2.88 1.79 -12.00
C ALA A 60 1.69 1.78 -11.03
N LEU A 61 1.93 1.45 -9.77
CA LEU A 61 0.89 1.45 -8.76
C LEU A 61 0.36 2.86 -8.52
N GLY A 62 1.25 3.84 -8.41
CA GLY A 62 0.86 5.21 -8.16
C GLY A 62 -0.03 5.77 -9.26
N GLU A 63 0.34 5.54 -10.51
CA GLU A 63 -0.45 5.99 -11.65
C GLU A 63 -1.84 5.37 -11.64
N ASP A 64 -1.91 4.08 -11.42
CA ASP A 64 -3.17 3.35 -11.44
C ASP A 64 -4.07 3.78 -10.29
N MET A 65 -3.52 3.94 -9.11
CA MET A 65 -4.29 4.37 -7.94
C MET A 65 -4.79 5.80 -8.09
N ASN A 66 -3.96 6.69 -8.61
CA ASN A 66 -4.36 8.07 -8.85
C ASN A 66 -5.57 8.15 -9.78
N ARG A 67 -5.54 7.36 -10.84
CA ARG A 67 -6.64 7.32 -11.79
C ARG A 67 -7.92 6.85 -11.13
N ARG A 68 -7.85 5.78 -10.34
CA ARG A 68 -9.03 5.22 -9.68
C ARG A 68 -9.61 6.15 -8.64
N PHE A 69 -8.77 6.77 -7.84
CA PHE A 69 -9.24 7.69 -6.80
C PHE A 69 -9.80 8.98 -7.39
N ALA A 70 -9.23 9.45 -8.47
CA ALA A 70 -9.77 10.61 -9.16
C ALA A 70 -11.19 10.34 -9.66
N ASP A 71 -11.39 9.17 -10.26
CA ASP A 71 -12.71 8.77 -10.75
C ASP A 71 -13.72 8.65 -9.62
N ALA A 72 -13.28 8.20 -8.46
CA ALA A 72 -14.15 8.01 -7.31
C ALA A 72 -14.38 9.30 -6.52
N GLY A 73 -13.74 10.39 -6.90
CA GLY A 73 -13.82 11.62 -6.13
C GLY A 73 -13.04 11.57 -4.83
N LYS A 74 -12.16 10.59 -4.68
CA LYS A 74 -11.34 10.42 -3.50
C LYS A 74 -9.89 10.31 -3.94
N PHE A 75 -9.02 10.85 -3.13
CA PHE A 75 -7.60 10.81 -3.45
C PHE A 75 -6.78 10.55 -2.19
N THR A 76 -5.95 9.52 -2.25
CA THR A 76 -4.97 9.23 -1.22
C THR A 76 -3.63 9.03 -1.90
N LYS A 77 -2.66 9.84 -1.56
CA LYS A 77 -1.33 9.72 -2.14
C LYS A 77 -0.53 8.65 -1.43
N PRO A 78 0.08 7.72 -2.18
CA PRO A 78 1.08 6.85 -1.58
C PRO A 78 2.26 7.70 -1.10
N LEU A 79 2.79 7.38 0.06
CA LEU A 79 3.98 8.05 0.56
C LEU A 79 5.21 7.34 -0.02
N ILE A 80 6.06 8.11 -0.67
CA ILE A 80 7.27 7.58 -1.30
C ILE A 80 8.44 7.87 -0.36
N LYS A 81 9.08 6.80 0.07
CA LYS A 81 10.22 6.89 0.99
C LYS A 81 11.47 6.40 0.30
#